data_460bda69ac48370ed1ac5128aac72a4d
#
_entry.id   460bda69ac48370ed1ac5128aac72a4d
#
_cell.length_a   1.000
_cell.length_b   1.000
_cell.length_c   1.000
_cell.angle_alpha   90.00
_cell.angle_beta   90.00
_cell.angle_gamma   90.00
#
_symmetry.space_group_name_H-M   'P 1'
#
loop_
_entity.id
_entity.type
_entity.pdbx_description
1 polymer ?
#
loop_
_entity_poly.entity_id
_entity_poly.type
_entity_poly.pdbx_seq_one_letter_code
_entity_poly.pdbx_strand_id
1 'polypeptide(L)'
;MLELRGKKVSDGIKEYVSKELETLSFVPKLAIVRVGENPDDMSYERGATKKLKSFGLDVASYVFPQDISDEAFKKAFKDINEDDEVTGILLLRPLPRTINEKYIENMIDPKKDLDGISPINIAKVFAGDTSGFSPCTAEAVIEVLKAYDIELTGKRVTVVGRSMVVGKPVSMLLLKENATVTMTHTRTVDLKKTCSDAEIVVAAAGRAKMLNSDYCGQDAVMIDVGINVDENGKLCGDVDYATLDGKASAATPVPGGVGTVTTAVLAKHLIQAAKMR
;
A
#
# COMPACT_ATOMS: atom_id res chain seq x y z
N MET A 1 1.93 -22.14 12.95
CA MET A 1 1.95 -21.09 11.90
C MET A 1 2.71 -19.85 12.42
N LEU A 2 3.67 -19.29 11.64
CA LEU A 2 4.39 -18.07 11.98
C LEU A 2 3.48 -16.85 11.73
N GLU A 3 3.35 -15.96 12.70
CA GLU A 3 2.59 -14.72 12.54
C GLU A 3 3.47 -13.58 11.98
N LEU A 4 3.14 -13.09 10.80
CA LEU A 4 3.89 -12.04 10.10
C LEU A 4 3.39 -10.64 10.52
N ARG A 5 3.81 -10.19 11.71
CA ARG A 5 3.39 -8.88 12.26
C ARG A 5 4.07 -7.71 11.58
N GLY A 6 3.29 -6.76 11.11
CA GLY A 6 3.76 -5.54 10.46
C GLY A 6 4.57 -4.62 11.39
N LYS A 7 4.47 -4.78 12.72
CA LYS A 7 5.25 -3.96 13.67
C LYS A 7 6.76 -4.12 13.45
N LYS A 8 7.26 -5.37 13.34
CA LYS A 8 8.69 -5.63 13.06
C LYS A 8 9.18 -4.88 11.82
N VAL A 9 8.38 -4.93 10.75
CA VAL A 9 8.69 -4.28 9.47
C VAL A 9 8.69 -2.75 9.62
N SER A 10 7.65 -2.21 10.26
CA SER A 10 7.51 -0.78 10.51
C SER A 10 8.65 -0.23 11.40
N ASP A 11 9.12 -1.00 12.37
CA ASP A 11 10.24 -0.61 13.24
C ASP A 11 11.55 -0.57 12.42
N GLY A 12 11.81 -1.56 11.55
CA GLY A 12 12.98 -1.55 10.67
C GLY A 12 12.97 -0.39 9.66
N ILE A 13 11.79 -0.07 9.10
CA ILE A 13 11.65 1.11 8.22
C ILE A 13 11.89 2.40 9.01
N LYS A 14 11.43 2.48 10.28
CA LYS A 14 11.70 3.64 11.14
C LYS A 14 13.21 3.85 11.36
N GLU A 15 13.95 2.79 11.62
CA GLU A 15 15.41 2.86 11.77
C GLU A 15 16.08 3.36 10.48
N TYR A 16 15.63 2.86 9.32
CA TYR A 16 16.09 3.35 8.02
C TYR A 16 15.80 4.85 7.87
N VAL A 17 14.55 5.29 8.10
CA VAL A 17 14.15 6.71 8.01
C VAL A 17 14.99 7.58 8.94
N SER A 18 15.20 7.17 10.18
CA SER A 18 16.01 7.93 11.15
C SER A 18 17.44 8.13 10.68
N LYS A 19 18.08 7.07 10.17
CA LYS A 19 19.43 7.14 9.61
C LYS A 19 19.53 8.10 8.41
N GLU A 20 18.56 8.01 7.52
CA GLU A 20 18.56 8.81 6.31
C GLU A 20 18.30 10.30 6.60
N LEU A 21 17.44 10.60 7.60
CA LEU A 21 17.21 11.98 8.05
C LEU A 21 18.50 12.69 8.50
N GLU A 22 19.42 11.97 9.12
CA GLU A 22 20.71 12.53 9.54
C GLU A 22 21.58 12.99 8.36
N THR A 23 21.31 12.47 7.15
CA THR A 23 22.04 12.81 5.92
C THR A 23 21.45 13.99 5.16
N LEU A 24 20.22 14.40 5.50
CA LEU A 24 19.51 15.49 4.83
C LEU A 24 19.76 16.82 5.52
N SER A 25 19.80 17.90 4.74
CA SER A 25 19.93 19.28 5.25
C SER A 25 18.60 19.91 5.65
N PHE A 26 17.48 19.21 5.46
CA PHE A 26 16.13 19.68 5.77
C PHE A 26 15.24 18.51 6.21
N VAL A 27 14.13 18.81 6.89
CA VAL A 27 13.12 17.82 7.24
C VAL A 27 12.12 17.69 6.10
N PRO A 28 11.97 16.49 5.50
CA PRO A 28 11.01 16.29 4.42
C PRO A 28 9.56 16.49 4.89
N LYS A 29 8.75 17.21 4.08
CA LYS A 29 7.36 17.55 4.36
C LYS A 29 6.42 16.76 3.45
N LEU A 30 5.51 15.99 4.04
CA LEU A 30 4.40 15.35 3.37
C LEU A 30 3.20 16.27 3.32
N ALA A 31 2.63 16.49 2.15
CA ALA A 31 1.28 17.06 1.98
C ALA A 31 0.25 15.92 1.93
N ILE A 32 -0.66 15.85 2.90
CA ILE A 32 -1.84 14.98 2.83
C ILE A 32 -3.00 15.80 2.30
N VAL A 33 -3.55 15.43 1.15
CA VAL A 33 -4.64 16.12 0.47
C VAL A 33 -5.93 15.32 0.60
N ARG A 34 -6.97 15.95 1.17
CA ARG A 34 -8.27 15.34 1.41
C ARG A 34 -9.41 16.26 0.98
N VAL A 35 -10.47 15.70 0.40
CA VAL A 35 -11.71 16.39 0.06
C VAL A 35 -12.86 15.80 0.85
N GLY A 36 -13.57 16.63 1.59
CA GLY A 36 -14.69 16.20 2.44
C GLY A 36 -14.26 15.62 3.78
N GLU A 37 -15.20 14.94 4.45
CA GLU A 37 -15.07 14.47 5.84
C GLU A 37 -15.40 12.96 5.95
N ASN A 38 -14.94 12.16 4.98
CA ASN A 38 -15.08 10.72 5.08
C ASN A 38 -14.38 10.20 6.35
N PRO A 39 -15.06 9.46 7.23
CA PRO A 39 -14.46 8.98 8.49
C PRO A 39 -13.22 8.11 8.30
N ASP A 40 -13.18 7.29 7.24
CA ASP A 40 -12.05 6.40 6.95
C ASP A 40 -10.83 7.23 6.54
N ASP A 41 -11.01 8.24 5.67
CA ASP A 41 -9.95 9.15 5.25
C ASP A 41 -9.42 9.96 6.42
N MET A 42 -10.30 10.47 7.27
CA MET A 42 -9.92 11.19 8.49
C MET A 42 -9.14 10.31 9.48
N SER A 43 -9.53 9.05 9.61
CA SER A 43 -8.84 8.08 10.46
C SER A 43 -7.45 7.76 9.92
N TYR A 44 -7.37 7.53 8.59
CA TYR A 44 -6.10 7.29 7.91
C TYR A 44 -5.15 8.50 8.02
N GLU A 45 -5.63 9.71 7.73
CA GLU A 45 -4.87 10.95 7.86
C GLU A 45 -4.28 11.14 9.26
N ARG A 46 -5.13 10.97 10.32
CA ARG A 46 -4.66 11.05 11.71
C ARG A 46 -3.58 10.02 12.02
N GLY A 47 -3.79 8.77 11.59
CA GLY A 47 -2.84 7.68 11.78
C GLY A 47 -1.51 7.93 11.07
N ALA A 48 -1.57 8.35 9.80
CA ALA A 48 -0.41 8.68 8.98
C ALA A 48 0.37 9.85 9.58
N THR A 49 -0.31 10.94 9.93
CA THR A 49 0.30 12.12 10.56
C THR A 49 1.03 11.76 11.85
N LYS A 50 0.36 11.00 12.73
CA LYS A 50 0.97 10.55 14.00
C LYS A 50 2.21 9.71 13.76
N LYS A 51 2.14 8.76 12.82
CA LYS A 51 3.26 7.86 12.52
C LYS A 51 4.44 8.61 11.90
N LEU A 52 4.22 9.42 10.85
CA LEU A 52 5.29 10.15 10.20
C LEU A 52 5.97 11.13 11.16
N LYS A 53 5.21 11.88 11.98
CA LYS A 53 5.79 12.73 13.03
C LYS A 53 6.61 11.95 14.04
N SER A 54 6.20 10.72 14.39
CA SER A 54 6.99 9.84 15.27
C SER A 54 8.28 9.31 14.63
N PHE A 55 8.41 9.43 13.30
CA PHE A 55 9.61 9.12 12.52
C PHE A 55 10.50 10.36 12.31
N GLY A 56 10.09 11.54 12.80
CA GLY A 56 10.84 12.80 12.65
C GLY A 56 10.54 13.55 11.34
N LEU A 57 9.49 13.18 10.63
CA LEU A 57 9.07 13.79 9.38
C LEU A 57 8.01 14.87 9.59
N ASP A 58 7.96 15.87 8.72
CA ASP A 58 6.92 16.91 8.77
C ASP A 58 5.69 16.52 7.94
N VAL A 59 4.50 16.95 8.40
CA VAL A 59 3.23 16.64 7.75
C VAL A 59 2.33 17.86 7.79
N ALA A 60 1.85 18.29 6.61
CA ALA A 60 0.83 19.31 6.42
C ALA A 60 -0.44 18.67 5.84
N SER A 61 -1.60 19.00 6.43
CA SER A 61 -2.91 18.56 5.94
C SER A 61 -3.55 19.68 5.13
N TYR A 62 -3.97 19.35 3.91
CA TYR A 62 -4.70 20.21 2.99
C TYR A 62 -6.11 19.66 2.84
N VAL A 63 -7.06 20.26 3.55
CA VAL A 63 -8.44 19.79 3.63
C VAL A 63 -9.34 20.73 2.83
N PHE A 64 -10.09 20.17 1.89
CA PHE A 64 -11.01 20.91 1.04
C PHE A 64 -12.47 20.50 1.32
N PRO A 65 -13.41 21.43 1.17
CA PRO A 65 -14.83 21.12 1.38
C PRO A 65 -15.33 20.11 0.32
N GLN A 66 -16.34 19.31 0.69
CA GLN A 66 -16.90 18.24 -0.15
C GLN A 66 -17.48 18.78 -1.48
N ASP A 67 -17.94 20.01 -1.49
CA ASP A 67 -18.57 20.70 -2.61
C ASP A 67 -17.61 21.61 -3.39
N ILE A 68 -16.30 21.50 -3.15
CA ILE A 68 -15.32 22.27 -3.93
C ILE A 68 -15.48 21.99 -5.43
N SER A 69 -15.43 23.04 -6.25
CA SER A 69 -15.51 22.89 -7.70
C SER A 69 -14.24 22.22 -8.28
N ASP A 70 -14.37 21.55 -9.41
CA ASP A 70 -13.26 20.91 -10.12
C ASP A 70 -12.12 21.89 -10.43
N GLU A 71 -12.48 23.10 -10.91
CA GLU A 71 -11.50 24.14 -11.23
C GLU A 71 -10.78 24.66 -9.98
N ALA A 72 -11.51 24.87 -8.89
CA ALA A 72 -10.92 25.37 -7.64
C ALA A 72 -9.99 24.32 -7.04
N PHE A 73 -10.38 23.02 -7.07
CA PHE A 73 -9.54 21.94 -6.59
C PHE A 73 -8.29 21.76 -7.44
N LYS A 74 -8.42 21.77 -8.78
CA LYS A 74 -7.27 21.68 -9.69
C LYS A 74 -6.26 22.80 -9.45
N LYS A 75 -6.74 24.04 -9.25
CA LYS A 75 -5.87 25.15 -8.92
C LYS A 75 -5.14 24.94 -7.59
N ALA A 76 -5.89 24.61 -6.54
CA ALA A 76 -5.31 24.41 -5.21
C ALA A 76 -4.33 23.22 -5.21
N PHE A 77 -4.65 22.14 -5.90
CA PHE A 77 -3.74 21.00 -6.02
C PHE A 77 -2.47 21.35 -6.81
N LYS A 78 -2.60 22.16 -7.86
CA LYS A 78 -1.44 22.69 -8.60
C LYS A 78 -0.53 23.48 -7.70
N ASP A 79 -1.07 24.40 -6.89
CA ASP A 79 -0.29 25.21 -5.96
C ASP A 79 0.49 24.32 -4.95
N ILE A 80 -0.13 23.25 -4.42
CA ILE A 80 0.54 22.26 -3.55
C ILE A 80 1.63 21.48 -4.29
N ASN A 81 1.35 21.10 -5.53
CA ASN A 81 2.25 20.30 -6.36
C ASN A 81 3.49 21.10 -6.79
N GLU A 82 3.36 22.41 -6.98
CA GLU A 82 4.44 23.34 -7.34
C GLU A 82 5.17 23.93 -6.12
N ASP A 83 4.67 23.73 -4.89
CA ASP A 83 5.31 24.21 -3.67
C ASP A 83 6.62 23.48 -3.41
N ASP A 84 7.73 24.21 -3.45
CA ASP A 84 9.08 23.66 -3.19
C ASP A 84 9.26 23.18 -1.73
N GLU A 85 8.47 23.62 -0.78
CA GLU A 85 8.52 23.09 0.58
C GLU A 85 7.88 21.70 0.70
N VAL A 86 6.96 21.35 -0.19
CA VAL A 86 6.30 20.02 -0.21
C VAL A 86 7.22 19.00 -0.88
N THR A 87 7.72 18.06 -0.10
CA THR A 87 8.61 16.99 -0.59
C THR A 87 7.84 15.85 -1.26
N GLY A 88 6.65 15.53 -0.77
CA GLY A 88 5.80 14.50 -1.33
C GLY A 88 4.33 14.75 -1.05
N ILE A 89 3.48 14.11 -1.82
CA ILE A 89 2.02 14.26 -1.77
C ILE A 89 1.38 12.89 -1.58
N LEU A 90 0.44 12.83 -0.65
CA LEU A 90 -0.51 11.74 -0.51
C LEU A 90 -1.92 12.29 -0.79
N LEU A 91 -2.50 11.90 -1.90
CA LEU A 91 -3.89 12.22 -2.25
C LEU A 91 -4.81 11.12 -1.73
N LEU A 92 -5.69 11.43 -0.79
CA LEU A 92 -6.70 10.48 -0.32
C LEU A 92 -7.81 10.35 -1.37
N ARG A 93 -8.10 9.10 -1.74
CA ARG A 93 -9.01 8.73 -2.83
C ARG A 93 -10.02 7.69 -2.38
N PRO A 94 -11.20 7.56 -3.02
CA PRO A 94 -11.62 8.28 -4.23
C PRO A 94 -12.02 9.75 -3.97
N LEU A 95 -11.75 10.62 -4.93
CA LEU A 95 -12.24 11.99 -4.90
C LEU A 95 -13.77 12.04 -5.16
N PRO A 96 -14.46 13.12 -4.73
CA PRO A 96 -15.86 13.34 -5.10
C PRO A 96 -16.05 13.29 -6.62
N ARG A 97 -17.18 12.74 -7.07
CA ARG A 97 -17.49 12.57 -8.52
C ARG A 97 -17.51 13.85 -9.32
N THR A 98 -17.61 15.00 -8.64
CA THR A 98 -17.55 16.34 -9.23
C THR A 98 -16.14 16.74 -9.65
N ILE A 99 -15.11 16.08 -9.15
CA ILE A 99 -13.70 16.33 -9.46
C ILE A 99 -13.20 15.31 -10.47
N ASN A 100 -12.49 15.77 -11.49
CA ASN A 100 -11.84 14.92 -12.47
C ASN A 100 -10.55 14.32 -11.88
N GLU A 101 -10.69 13.21 -11.14
CA GLU A 101 -9.56 12.50 -10.50
C GLU A 101 -8.47 12.13 -11.52
N LYS A 102 -8.87 11.72 -12.73
CA LYS A 102 -7.94 11.38 -13.82
C LYS A 102 -7.03 12.55 -14.22
N TYR A 103 -7.57 13.78 -14.18
CA TYR A 103 -6.77 14.97 -14.43
C TYR A 103 -5.72 15.17 -13.35
N ILE A 104 -6.09 14.98 -12.09
CA ILE A 104 -5.17 15.11 -10.93
C ILE A 104 -4.06 14.05 -11.00
N GLU A 105 -4.42 12.79 -11.31
CA GLU A 105 -3.43 11.71 -11.51
C GLU A 105 -2.39 12.03 -12.60
N ASN A 106 -2.79 12.75 -13.65
CA ASN A 106 -1.87 13.17 -14.72
C ASN A 106 -1.09 14.45 -14.38
N MET A 107 -1.56 15.25 -13.44
CA MET A 107 -0.95 16.54 -13.07
C MET A 107 0.08 16.40 -11.97
N ILE A 108 -0.07 15.44 -11.07
CA ILE A 108 0.86 15.25 -9.95
C ILE A 108 2.29 15.05 -10.44
N ASP A 109 3.24 15.76 -9.85
CA ASP A 109 4.67 15.52 -10.14
C ASP A 109 5.04 14.09 -9.72
N PRO A 110 5.51 13.25 -10.66
CA PRO A 110 5.90 11.87 -10.35
C PRO A 110 6.95 11.76 -9.25
N LYS A 111 7.76 12.79 -9.01
CA LYS A 111 8.75 12.83 -7.91
C LYS A 111 8.11 13.11 -6.55
N LYS A 112 6.90 13.69 -6.52
CA LYS A 112 6.13 13.96 -5.30
C LYS A 112 4.98 12.95 -5.08
N ASP A 113 4.68 12.13 -6.06
CA ASP A 113 3.62 11.12 -6.07
C ASP A 113 4.03 9.88 -5.25
N LEU A 114 3.91 9.97 -3.93
CA LEU A 114 4.44 8.93 -3.02
C LEU A 114 3.58 7.65 -2.98
N ASP A 115 2.37 7.66 -3.53
CA ASP A 115 1.52 6.46 -3.60
C ASP A 115 1.38 5.91 -5.04
N GLY A 116 2.21 6.41 -5.96
CA GLY A 116 2.35 5.85 -7.30
C GLY A 116 1.08 5.90 -8.15
N ILE A 117 0.28 6.97 -8.02
CA ILE A 117 -0.98 7.13 -8.74
C ILE A 117 -0.82 7.68 -10.14
N SER A 118 0.30 8.37 -10.42
CA SER A 118 0.57 8.96 -11.73
C SER A 118 0.82 7.90 -12.80
N PRO A 119 0.41 8.15 -14.05
CA PRO A 119 0.72 7.24 -15.15
C PRO A 119 2.22 6.96 -15.32
N ILE A 120 3.08 7.93 -14.97
CA ILE A 120 4.54 7.77 -15.03
C ILE A 120 5.02 6.75 -14.01
N ASN A 121 4.60 6.86 -12.74
CA ASN A 121 4.97 5.90 -11.71
C ASN A 121 4.36 4.52 -11.97
N ILE A 122 3.11 4.45 -12.46
CA ILE A 122 2.48 3.19 -12.91
C ILE A 122 3.34 2.52 -14.00
N ALA A 123 3.80 3.27 -15.00
CA ALA A 123 4.65 2.75 -16.06
C ALA A 123 6.02 2.27 -15.52
N LYS A 124 6.61 2.99 -14.57
CA LYS A 124 7.85 2.58 -13.90
C LYS A 124 7.68 1.29 -13.12
N VAL A 125 6.61 1.13 -12.36
CA VAL A 125 6.30 -0.11 -11.64
C VAL A 125 6.15 -1.27 -12.63
N PHE A 126 5.44 -1.07 -13.73
CA PHE A 126 5.27 -2.08 -14.78
C PHE A 126 6.61 -2.47 -15.43
N ALA A 127 7.50 -1.50 -15.65
CA ALA A 127 8.83 -1.71 -16.24
C ALA A 127 9.86 -2.28 -15.24
N GLY A 128 9.53 -2.39 -13.95
CA GLY A 128 10.50 -2.75 -12.90
C GLY A 128 11.52 -1.66 -12.59
N ASP A 129 11.27 -0.41 -13.02
CA ASP A 129 12.12 0.74 -12.76
C ASP A 129 11.94 1.24 -11.32
N THR A 130 13.04 1.26 -10.55
CA THR A 130 13.08 1.66 -9.15
C THR A 130 13.20 3.16 -8.92
N SER A 131 13.29 3.95 -9.98
CA SER A 131 13.37 5.42 -9.88
C SER A 131 12.00 6.09 -9.66
N GLY A 132 10.92 5.31 -9.59
CA GLY A 132 9.57 5.76 -9.29
C GLY A 132 9.04 5.19 -7.98
N PHE A 133 7.82 5.57 -7.64
CA PHE A 133 7.12 5.11 -6.46
C PHE A 133 6.05 4.09 -6.84
N SER A 134 5.98 3.01 -6.09
CA SER A 134 4.89 2.05 -6.15
C SER A 134 3.77 2.44 -5.18
N PRO A 135 2.52 1.96 -5.37
CA PRO A 135 1.51 2.08 -4.32
C PRO A 135 2.01 1.52 -2.99
N CYS A 136 1.92 2.33 -1.93
CA CYS A 136 2.48 1.98 -0.62
C CYS A 136 1.99 0.64 -0.08
N THR A 137 0.73 0.29 -0.34
CA THR A 137 0.15 -0.99 0.09
C THR A 137 0.76 -2.17 -0.66
N ALA A 138 1.03 -2.02 -1.95
CA ALA A 138 1.67 -3.08 -2.75
C ALA A 138 3.13 -3.29 -2.32
N GLU A 139 3.87 -2.22 -2.08
CA GLU A 139 5.24 -2.31 -1.56
C GLU A 139 5.28 -2.87 -0.14
N ALA A 140 4.31 -2.56 0.71
CA ALA A 140 4.23 -3.10 2.06
C ALA A 140 4.17 -4.63 2.08
N VAL A 141 3.57 -5.27 1.08
CA VAL A 141 3.60 -6.74 0.91
C VAL A 141 5.02 -7.25 0.73
N ILE A 142 5.79 -6.59 -0.15
CA ILE A 142 7.19 -6.95 -0.41
C ILE A 142 8.05 -6.73 0.83
N GLU A 143 7.85 -5.61 1.53
CA GLU A 143 8.58 -5.30 2.77
C GLU A 143 8.30 -6.35 3.87
N VAL A 144 7.04 -6.82 3.99
CA VAL A 144 6.69 -7.92 4.90
C VAL A 144 7.43 -9.20 4.52
N LEU A 145 7.36 -9.61 3.26
CA LEU A 145 8.00 -10.84 2.79
C LEU A 145 9.53 -10.80 3.03
N LYS A 146 10.17 -9.68 2.69
CA LYS A 146 11.62 -9.50 2.90
C LYS A 146 12.02 -9.48 4.37
N ALA A 147 11.28 -8.78 5.23
CA ALA A 147 11.60 -8.66 6.66
C ALA A 147 11.49 -9.98 7.44
N TYR A 148 10.78 -10.95 6.87
CA TYR A 148 10.65 -12.31 7.41
C TYR A 148 11.43 -13.36 6.61
N ASP A 149 12.36 -12.93 5.75
CA ASP A 149 13.25 -13.78 4.96
C ASP A 149 12.48 -14.81 4.11
N ILE A 150 11.28 -14.46 3.61
CA ILE A 150 10.49 -15.31 2.75
C ILE A 150 11.05 -15.23 1.34
N GLU A 151 11.63 -16.33 0.86
CA GLU A 151 12.20 -16.45 -0.49
C GLU A 151 11.11 -16.25 -1.56
N LEU A 152 11.43 -15.42 -2.56
CA LEU A 152 10.52 -15.11 -3.68
C LEU A 152 11.01 -15.69 -5.00
N THR A 153 12.32 -15.86 -5.18
CA THR A 153 12.90 -16.33 -6.44
C THR A 153 12.39 -17.71 -6.79
N GLY A 154 11.77 -17.83 -7.96
CA GLY A 154 11.20 -19.10 -8.47
C GLY A 154 9.89 -19.55 -7.81
N LYS A 155 9.40 -18.81 -6.79
CA LYS A 155 8.15 -19.16 -6.07
C LYS A 155 6.91 -18.92 -6.91
N ARG A 156 5.96 -19.84 -6.81
CA ARG A 156 4.61 -19.64 -7.38
C ARG A 156 3.79 -18.79 -6.43
N VAL A 157 3.44 -17.58 -6.89
CA VAL A 157 2.64 -16.64 -6.11
C VAL A 157 1.28 -16.42 -6.78
N THR A 158 0.20 -16.60 -6.05
CA THR A 158 -1.15 -16.25 -6.51
C THR A 158 -1.59 -14.95 -5.86
N VAL A 159 -1.92 -13.96 -6.68
CA VAL A 159 -2.51 -12.68 -6.25
C VAL A 159 -4.01 -12.71 -6.50
N VAL A 160 -4.80 -12.63 -5.43
CA VAL A 160 -6.27 -12.63 -5.50
C VAL A 160 -6.78 -11.20 -5.52
N GLY A 161 -7.02 -10.67 -6.70
CA GLY A 161 -7.41 -9.30 -6.97
C GLY A 161 -6.60 -8.67 -8.09
N ARG A 162 -7.18 -7.67 -8.77
CA ARG A 162 -6.54 -6.99 -9.93
C ARG A 162 -6.75 -5.48 -9.94
N SER A 163 -6.92 -4.88 -8.76
CA SER A 163 -7.03 -3.42 -8.64
C SER A 163 -5.74 -2.72 -9.06
N MET A 164 -5.85 -1.45 -9.44
CA MET A 164 -4.67 -0.60 -9.72
C MET A 164 -3.94 -0.20 -8.44
N VAL A 165 -4.62 -0.29 -7.28
CA VAL A 165 -4.05 0.11 -5.98
C VAL A 165 -3.19 -1.01 -5.37
N VAL A 166 -3.59 -2.29 -5.54
CA VAL A 166 -2.89 -3.43 -4.90
C VAL A 166 -2.58 -4.54 -5.89
N GLY A 167 -3.58 -5.18 -6.48
CA GLY A 167 -3.40 -6.45 -7.20
C GLY A 167 -2.41 -6.37 -8.36
N LYS A 168 -2.56 -5.41 -9.26
CA LYS A 168 -1.64 -5.23 -10.39
C LYS A 168 -0.24 -4.80 -9.93
N PRO A 169 -0.09 -3.73 -9.12
CA PRO A 169 1.26 -3.30 -8.71
C PRO A 169 1.99 -4.37 -7.89
N VAL A 170 1.34 -5.06 -6.95
CA VAL A 170 2.02 -6.12 -6.19
C VAL A 170 2.46 -7.27 -7.09
N SER A 171 1.67 -7.60 -8.13
CA SER A 171 2.08 -8.62 -9.11
C SER A 171 3.34 -8.23 -9.86
N MET A 172 3.49 -6.97 -10.24
CA MET A 172 4.70 -6.47 -10.90
C MET A 172 5.90 -6.43 -9.94
N LEU A 173 5.69 -6.03 -8.70
CA LEU A 173 6.74 -6.05 -7.69
C LEU A 173 7.22 -7.48 -7.38
N LEU A 174 6.32 -8.44 -7.28
CA LEU A 174 6.65 -9.86 -7.10
C LEU A 174 7.41 -10.44 -8.31
N LEU A 175 6.97 -10.10 -9.52
CA LEU A 175 7.67 -10.48 -10.75
C LEU A 175 9.10 -9.94 -10.78
N LYS A 176 9.31 -8.70 -10.33
CA LYS A 176 10.64 -8.09 -10.20
C LYS A 176 11.54 -8.84 -9.21
N GLU A 177 10.96 -9.43 -8.16
CA GLU A 177 11.66 -10.28 -7.19
C GLU A 177 11.81 -11.74 -7.69
N ASN A 178 11.67 -11.98 -8.99
CA ASN A 178 11.79 -13.27 -9.68
C ASN A 178 10.75 -14.32 -9.27
N ALA A 179 9.58 -13.93 -8.78
CA ALA A 179 8.49 -14.87 -8.55
C ALA A 179 7.72 -15.17 -9.84
N THR A 180 7.12 -16.38 -9.92
CA THR A 180 6.14 -16.73 -10.94
C THR A 180 4.75 -16.34 -10.45
N VAL A 181 4.14 -15.35 -11.07
CA VAL A 181 2.91 -14.73 -10.57
C VAL A 181 1.69 -15.11 -11.37
N THR A 182 0.66 -15.60 -10.69
CA THR A 182 -0.69 -15.79 -11.23
C THR A 182 -1.64 -14.76 -10.63
N MET A 183 -2.13 -13.83 -11.46
CA MET A 183 -3.13 -12.85 -11.02
C MET A 183 -4.54 -13.40 -11.27
N THR A 184 -5.39 -13.36 -10.24
CA THR A 184 -6.75 -13.89 -10.30
C THR A 184 -7.80 -12.79 -10.05
N HIS A 185 -9.04 -13.11 -10.40
CA HIS A 185 -10.16 -12.17 -10.30
C HIS A 185 -11.50 -12.91 -10.20
N THR A 186 -12.60 -12.20 -10.10
CA THR A 186 -13.96 -12.74 -9.92
C THR A 186 -14.44 -13.70 -11.03
N ARG A 187 -13.75 -13.76 -12.17
CA ARG A 187 -14.06 -14.67 -13.28
C ARG A 187 -13.00 -15.77 -13.46
N THR A 188 -12.06 -15.90 -12.51
CA THR A 188 -11.07 -16.99 -12.54
C THR A 188 -11.78 -18.31 -12.29
N VAL A 189 -11.58 -19.25 -13.20
CA VAL A 189 -12.07 -20.62 -13.04
C VAL A 189 -11.22 -21.33 -11.99
N ASP A 190 -11.88 -22.04 -11.09
CA ASP A 190 -11.24 -22.83 -10.04
C ASP A 190 -10.19 -22.04 -9.21
N LEU A 191 -10.64 -20.88 -8.68
CA LEU A 191 -9.81 -20.02 -7.85
C LEU A 191 -9.22 -20.77 -6.64
N LYS A 192 -9.98 -21.69 -6.04
CA LYS A 192 -9.53 -22.47 -4.89
C LYS A 192 -8.29 -23.30 -5.25
N LYS A 193 -8.34 -24.02 -6.38
CA LYS A 193 -7.20 -24.81 -6.84
C LYS A 193 -6.00 -23.91 -7.17
N THR A 194 -6.23 -22.80 -7.88
CA THR A 194 -5.16 -21.86 -8.22
C THR A 194 -4.44 -21.32 -6.99
N CYS A 195 -5.17 -21.03 -5.90
CA CYS A 195 -4.59 -20.59 -4.64
C CYS A 195 -3.88 -21.74 -3.92
N SER A 196 -4.49 -22.93 -3.82
CA SER A 196 -3.91 -24.05 -3.10
C SER A 196 -2.67 -24.65 -3.78
N ASP A 197 -2.46 -24.44 -5.08
CA ASP A 197 -1.26 -24.82 -5.80
C ASP A 197 -0.10 -23.81 -5.61
N ALA A 198 -0.36 -22.63 -5.06
CA ALA A 198 0.63 -21.60 -4.83
C ALA A 198 1.41 -21.79 -3.52
N GLU A 199 2.67 -21.36 -3.52
CA GLU A 199 3.51 -21.34 -2.31
C GLU A 199 3.28 -20.08 -1.48
N ILE A 200 2.84 -19.00 -2.14
CA ILE A 200 2.47 -17.74 -1.50
C ILE A 200 1.14 -17.26 -2.09
N VAL A 201 0.21 -16.84 -1.25
CA VAL A 201 -1.06 -16.24 -1.67
C VAL A 201 -1.14 -14.83 -1.12
N VAL A 202 -1.36 -13.85 -1.99
CA VAL A 202 -1.62 -12.46 -1.62
C VAL A 202 -3.11 -12.19 -1.79
N ALA A 203 -3.83 -12.01 -0.69
CA ALA A 203 -5.26 -11.75 -0.66
C ALA A 203 -5.52 -10.23 -0.75
N ALA A 204 -6.11 -9.79 -1.85
CA ALA A 204 -6.47 -8.39 -2.14
C ALA A 204 -7.83 -8.32 -2.87
N ALA A 205 -8.81 -9.10 -2.38
CA ALA A 205 -10.14 -9.24 -2.97
C ALA A 205 -11.15 -8.21 -2.43
N GLY A 206 -10.88 -7.59 -1.26
CA GLY A 206 -11.79 -6.68 -0.57
C GLY A 206 -13.08 -7.38 -0.10
N ARG A 207 -12.97 -8.62 0.36
CA ARG A 207 -14.10 -9.45 0.80
C ARG A 207 -13.76 -10.16 2.11
N ALA A 208 -14.47 -9.80 3.18
CA ALA A 208 -14.26 -10.35 4.52
C ALA A 208 -14.22 -11.88 4.53
N LYS A 209 -13.13 -12.46 5.04
CA LYS A 209 -12.93 -13.90 5.28
C LYS A 209 -13.25 -14.81 4.09
N MET A 210 -13.07 -14.31 2.86
CA MET A 210 -13.35 -15.06 1.63
C MET A 210 -12.42 -16.27 1.45
N LEU A 211 -11.16 -16.16 1.87
CA LEU A 211 -10.13 -17.18 1.67
C LEU A 211 -9.90 -17.94 2.98
N ASN A 212 -10.50 -19.11 3.10
CA ASN A 212 -10.28 -20.03 4.23
C ASN A 212 -9.12 -21.00 3.93
N SER A 213 -8.92 -22.01 4.81
CA SER A 213 -7.87 -23.03 4.67
C SER A 213 -7.93 -23.82 3.36
N ASP A 214 -9.08 -23.87 2.70
CA ASP A 214 -9.21 -24.58 1.41
C ASP A 214 -8.45 -23.87 0.26
N TYR A 215 -8.23 -22.56 0.38
CA TYR A 215 -7.44 -21.75 -0.56
C TYR A 215 -5.95 -21.74 -0.23
N CYS A 216 -5.53 -22.40 0.85
CA CYS A 216 -4.16 -22.45 1.31
C CYS A 216 -3.55 -23.81 0.96
N GLY A 217 -2.42 -23.82 0.25
CA GLY A 217 -1.62 -25.01 0.09
C GLY A 217 -0.96 -25.44 1.41
N GLN A 218 -0.52 -26.70 1.51
CA GLN A 218 0.26 -27.14 2.66
C GLN A 218 1.55 -26.32 2.76
N ASP A 219 1.82 -25.77 3.94
CA ASP A 219 2.97 -24.91 4.24
C ASP A 219 3.05 -23.60 3.42
N ALA A 220 1.97 -23.20 2.76
CA ALA A 220 1.93 -21.93 2.02
C ALA A 220 1.98 -20.73 2.97
N VAL A 221 2.43 -19.59 2.42
CA VAL A 221 2.43 -18.28 3.09
C VAL A 221 1.19 -17.50 2.65
N MET A 222 0.42 -16.96 3.61
CA MET A 222 -0.80 -16.20 3.34
C MET A 222 -0.58 -14.71 3.71
N ILE A 223 -0.55 -13.83 2.72
CA ILE A 223 -0.41 -12.39 2.92
C ILE A 223 -1.78 -11.73 2.71
N ASP A 224 -2.38 -11.27 3.78
CA ASP A 224 -3.67 -10.59 3.76
C ASP A 224 -3.51 -9.08 3.70
N VAL A 225 -4.00 -8.47 2.63
CA VAL A 225 -4.01 -7.02 2.40
C VAL A 225 -5.40 -6.42 2.64
N GLY A 226 -6.42 -7.29 2.79
CA GLY A 226 -7.79 -6.87 2.99
C GLY A 226 -7.99 -6.10 4.30
N ILE A 227 -8.82 -5.07 4.24
CA ILE A 227 -9.32 -4.36 5.43
C ILE A 227 -10.83 -4.31 5.28
N ASN A 228 -11.51 -5.11 6.09
CA ASN A 228 -12.96 -5.25 6.07
C ASN A 228 -13.50 -5.17 7.50
N VAL A 229 -14.82 -5.03 7.62
CA VAL A 229 -15.55 -5.16 8.87
C VAL A 229 -16.45 -6.37 8.76
N ASP A 230 -16.38 -7.29 9.71
CA ASP A 230 -17.23 -8.47 9.73
C ASP A 230 -18.66 -8.16 10.25
N GLU A 231 -19.53 -9.15 10.24
CA GLU A 231 -20.94 -9.05 10.68
C GLU A 231 -21.12 -8.59 12.14
N ASN A 232 -20.06 -8.70 12.96
CA ASN A 232 -20.03 -8.26 14.34
C ASN A 232 -19.42 -6.86 14.52
N GLY A 233 -19.12 -6.14 13.42
CA GLY A 233 -18.48 -4.84 13.45
C GLY A 233 -16.98 -4.90 13.75
N LYS A 234 -16.36 -6.08 13.69
CA LYS A 234 -14.95 -6.29 14.01
C LYS A 234 -14.09 -6.23 12.74
N LEU A 235 -12.96 -5.55 12.85
CA LEU A 235 -11.97 -5.47 11.76
C LEU A 235 -11.42 -6.85 11.43
N CYS A 236 -11.45 -7.22 10.15
CA CYS A 236 -10.91 -8.47 9.61
C CYS A 236 -10.32 -8.27 8.22
N GLY A 237 -9.61 -9.27 7.72
CA GLY A 237 -9.06 -9.29 6.37
C GLY A 237 -9.90 -10.07 5.37
N ASP A 238 -9.31 -10.33 4.21
CA ASP A 238 -9.87 -11.19 3.17
C ASP A 238 -9.68 -12.68 3.51
N VAL A 239 -8.74 -12.99 4.40
CA VAL A 239 -8.41 -14.34 4.82
C VAL A 239 -9.16 -14.68 6.12
N ASP A 240 -9.74 -15.86 6.18
CA ASP A 240 -10.25 -16.44 7.44
C ASP A 240 -9.08 -17.04 8.22
N TYR A 241 -8.36 -16.14 8.91
CA TYR A 241 -7.11 -16.43 9.62
C TYR A 241 -7.23 -17.59 10.61
N ALA A 242 -8.38 -17.73 11.27
CA ALA A 242 -8.62 -18.78 12.26
C ALA A 242 -8.60 -20.20 11.67
N THR A 243 -8.83 -20.33 10.35
CA THR A 243 -8.85 -21.63 9.66
C THR A 243 -7.48 -22.09 9.18
N LEU A 244 -6.46 -21.22 9.24
CA LEU A 244 -5.13 -21.49 8.64
C LEU A 244 -4.22 -22.37 9.51
N ASP A 245 -4.55 -22.56 10.79
CA ASP A 245 -3.69 -23.30 11.71
C ASP A 245 -3.51 -24.75 11.29
N GLY A 246 -2.27 -25.25 11.36
CA GLY A 246 -1.90 -26.58 10.89
C GLY A 246 -1.79 -26.70 9.35
N LYS A 247 -2.02 -25.63 8.58
CA LYS A 247 -1.95 -25.65 7.11
C LYS A 247 -0.98 -24.61 6.54
N ALA A 248 -1.11 -23.36 6.91
CA ALA A 248 -0.16 -22.33 6.52
C ALA A 248 1.13 -22.39 7.35
N SER A 249 2.28 -22.18 6.72
CA SER A 249 3.56 -21.99 7.43
C SER A 249 3.61 -20.62 8.11
N ALA A 250 3.10 -19.57 7.42
CA ALA A 250 3.08 -18.21 7.91
C ALA A 250 1.89 -17.44 7.37
N ALA A 251 1.40 -16.45 8.14
CA ALA A 251 0.33 -15.55 7.69
C ALA A 251 0.39 -14.17 8.35
N THR A 252 -0.08 -13.14 7.63
CA THR A 252 -0.27 -11.81 8.21
C THR A 252 -1.61 -11.72 8.93
N PRO A 253 -1.65 -11.22 10.18
CA PRO A 253 -2.91 -10.99 10.88
C PRO A 253 -3.60 -9.70 10.42
N VAL A 254 -4.91 -9.62 10.53
CA VAL A 254 -5.68 -8.38 10.39
C VAL A 254 -6.56 -8.20 11.63
N PRO A 255 -6.35 -7.13 12.40
CA PRO A 255 -5.34 -6.07 12.26
C PRO A 255 -3.93 -6.50 12.66
N GLY A 256 -2.94 -5.67 12.27
CA GLY A 256 -1.56 -5.83 12.73
C GLY A 256 -0.57 -6.42 11.71
N GLY A 257 -1.05 -6.75 10.50
CA GLY A 257 -0.24 -7.19 9.36
C GLY A 257 0.15 -6.05 8.41
N VAL A 258 -0.12 -6.25 7.10
CA VAL A 258 0.28 -5.33 6.00
C VAL A 258 -0.17 -3.89 6.22
N GLY A 259 -1.41 -3.65 6.66
CA GLY A 259 -1.93 -2.30 6.91
C GLY A 259 -1.10 -1.48 7.92
N THR A 260 -0.38 -2.13 8.83
CA THR A 260 0.55 -1.46 9.76
C THR A 260 1.80 -0.94 9.04
N VAL A 261 2.16 -1.54 7.91
CA VAL A 261 3.39 -1.25 7.16
C VAL A 261 3.18 -0.14 6.13
N THR A 262 1.98 -0.01 5.55
CA THR A 262 1.67 0.93 4.46
C THR A 262 2.14 2.36 4.76
N THR A 263 1.82 2.88 5.96
CA THR A 263 2.24 4.23 6.36
C THR A 263 3.75 4.34 6.61
N ALA A 264 4.41 3.25 6.99
CA ALA A 264 5.88 3.25 7.12
C ALA A 264 6.55 3.29 5.73
N VAL A 265 5.99 2.58 4.75
CA VAL A 265 6.43 2.68 3.34
C VAL A 265 6.26 4.11 2.82
N LEU A 266 5.16 4.79 3.12
CA LEU A 266 4.96 6.19 2.77
C LEU A 266 6.08 7.09 3.34
N ALA A 267 6.51 6.84 4.59
CA ALA A 267 7.65 7.56 5.18
C ALA A 267 8.97 7.24 4.47
N LYS A 268 9.19 5.98 4.07
CA LYS A 268 10.36 5.57 3.26
C LYS A 268 10.35 6.29 1.90
N HIS A 269 9.21 6.37 1.22
CA HIS A 269 9.06 7.09 -0.04
C HIS A 269 9.34 8.58 0.11
N LEU A 270 8.89 9.20 1.22
CA LEU A 270 9.15 10.61 1.48
C LEU A 270 10.66 10.90 1.62
N ILE A 271 11.42 10.00 2.25
CA ILE A 271 12.89 10.07 2.29
C ILE A 271 13.49 9.91 0.90
N GLN A 272 13.00 8.96 0.10
CA GLN A 272 13.48 8.76 -1.26
C GLN A 272 13.23 10.00 -2.12
N ALA A 273 12.04 10.62 -2.02
CA ALA A 273 11.71 11.86 -2.71
C ALA A 273 12.64 13.02 -2.28
N ALA A 274 12.96 13.12 -0.99
CA ALA A 274 13.89 14.13 -0.48
C ALA A 274 15.30 14.00 -1.08
N LYS A 275 15.75 12.78 -1.33
CA LYS A 275 17.06 12.51 -1.96
C LYS A 275 17.09 12.76 -3.47
N MET A 276 15.95 12.93 -4.12
CA MET A 276 15.83 13.24 -5.55
C MET A 276 15.85 14.76 -5.83
N ARG A 277 15.84 15.59 -4.77
CA ARG A 277 15.98 17.04 -4.83
C ARG A 277 17.44 17.42 -4.86
#